data_3b385768b01db67c8693aa86cc884e38
#
_entry.id   3b385768b01db67c8693aa86cc884e38
#
_cell.length_a   1.000
_cell.length_b   1.000
_cell.length_c   1.000
_cell.angle_alpha   90.00
_cell.angle_beta   90.00
_cell.angle_gamma   90.00
#
_symmetry.space_group_name_H-M   'P 1'
#
loop_
_entity.id
_entity.type
_entity.pdbx_description
1 polymer ?
#
loop_
_entity_poly.entity_id
_entity_poly.type
_entity_poly.pdbx_seq_one_letter_code
_entity_poly.pdbx_strand_id
1 'polypeptide(L)'
;MRNYELDDKGYYKARLGLIVLQSDETIEQEFRTILDQSISINHSRIYCDNIVSNENLGLMEKELPAASALLPDIQYDSIGYACTSGATVIGSDKIESLINKKHKSAFVTDPIRAVKKAMSTLGCRKINFVSPYQESVTKSLRDHLHANNFIIQNQISFNESDDKNVARISDKDSLEAILEVGKQDCEAVFISCTNLKTFKIINEAEKILNKPVISSNQAIS
;
A
#
# COMPACT_ATOMS: atom_id res chain seq x y z
N MET A 1 16.50 -30.67 -33.75
CA MET A 1 15.97 -30.15 -32.45
C MET A 1 17.15 -29.93 -31.55
N ARG A 2 17.23 -28.75 -30.85
CA ARG A 2 18.37 -28.43 -29.95
C ARG A 2 18.00 -28.88 -28.56
N ASN A 3 18.90 -29.60 -27.86
CA ASN A 3 18.73 -29.93 -26.45
C ASN A 3 18.96 -28.65 -25.59
N TYR A 4 18.25 -28.51 -24.50
CA TYR A 4 18.38 -27.43 -23.53
C TYR A 4 18.26 -27.99 -22.11
N GLU A 5 18.83 -27.29 -21.17
CA GLU A 5 18.69 -27.55 -19.74
C GLU A 5 17.81 -26.45 -19.12
N LEU A 6 17.03 -26.82 -18.11
CA LEU A 6 16.24 -25.87 -17.34
C LEU A 6 17.09 -25.36 -16.18
N ASP A 7 17.09 -24.03 -15.98
CA ASP A 7 17.68 -23.41 -14.82
C ASP A 7 16.62 -23.22 -13.72
N ASP A 8 16.47 -24.25 -12.90
CA ASP A 8 15.48 -24.26 -11.81
C ASP A 8 15.88 -23.43 -10.60
N LYS A 9 17.18 -23.06 -10.49
CA LYS A 9 17.66 -22.26 -9.34
C LYS A 9 17.26 -20.81 -9.43
N GLY A 10 16.93 -20.36 -10.64
CA GLY A 10 16.49 -18.99 -10.89
C GLY A 10 17.60 -17.96 -10.65
N TYR A 11 17.50 -16.86 -11.37
CA TYR A 11 18.47 -15.76 -11.36
C TYR A 11 18.29 -14.81 -10.16
N TYR A 12 17.15 -14.92 -9.47
CA TYR A 12 16.73 -13.92 -8.49
C TYR A 12 16.87 -14.41 -7.05
N LYS A 13 17.27 -13.49 -6.15
CA LYS A 13 17.37 -13.74 -4.69
C LYS A 13 16.00 -13.86 -4.03
N ALA A 14 15.02 -13.13 -4.55
CA ALA A 14 13.62 -13.20 -4.10
C ALA A 14 12.66 -12.96 -5.26
N ARG A 15 11.46 -13.52 -5.14
CA ARG A 15 10.37 -13.38 -6.12
C ARG A 15 9.15 -12.79 -5.43
N LEU A 16 8.75 -11.61 -5.87
CA LEU A 16 7.63 -10.87 -5.33
C LEU A 16 6.47 -10.85 -6.34
N GLY A 17 5.26 -10.97 -5.83
CA GLY A 17 4.04 -10.68 -6.57
C GLY A 17 3.44 -9.38 -6.06
N LEU A 18 2.89 -8.55 -6.95
CA LEU A 18 2.18 -7.34 -6.56
C LEU A 18 0.86 -7.24 -7.34
N ILE A 19 -0.25 -7.25 -6.60
CA ILE A 19 -1.58 -7.05 -7.18
C ILE A 19 -1.95 -5.58 -7.00
N VAL A 20 -1.96 -4.84 -8.10
CA VAL A 20 -2.07 -3.38 -8.17
C VAL A 20 -3.46 -3.01 -8.70
N LEU A 21 -4.04 -1.91 -8.23
CA LEU A 21 -5.30 -1.41 -8.79
C LEU A 21 -5.13 -1.03 -10.27
N GLN A 22 -6.19 -1.20 -11.06
CA GLN A 22 -6.20 -0.78 -12.46
C GLN A 22 -5.86 0.70 -12.63
N SER A 23 -6.30 1.54 -11.69
CA SER A 23 -6.11 3.00 -11.68
C SER A 23 -4.75 3.45 -11.16
N ASP A 24 -4.00 2.61 -10.43
CA ASP A 24 -2.75 3.02 -9.79
C ASP A 24 -1.65 3.29 -10.84
N GLU A 25 -1.10 4.49 -10.79
CA GLU A 25 -0.03 4.97 -11.67
C GLU A 25 1.31 5.16 -10.91
N THR A 26 1.34 4.89 -9.60
CA THR A 26 2.41 5.35 -8.70
C THR A 26 3.26 4.23 -8.12
N ILE A 27 2.65 3.22 -7.50
CA ILE A 27 3.39 2.23 -6.69
C ILE A 27 4.47 1.48 -7.48
N GLU A 28 4.20 1.11 -8.73
CA GLU A 28 5.19 0.41 -9.56
C GLU A 28 6.43 1.26 -9.82
N GLN A 29 6.24 2.58 -10.00
CA GLN A 29 7.35 3.52 -10.21
C GLN A 29 8.15 3.71 -8.92
N GLU A 30 7.49 3.86 -7.78
CA GLU A 30 8.16 3.99 -6.49
C GLU A 30 8.94 2.71 -6.16
N PHE A 31 8.39 1.53 -6.36
CA PHE A 31 9.09 0.25 -6.13
C PHE A 31 10.37 0.10 -6.96
N ARG A 32 10.35 0.55 -8.22
CA ARG A 32 11.56 0.53 -9.08
C ARG A 32 12.72 1.36 -8.53
N THR A 33 12.45 2.32 -7.64
CA THR A 33 13.51 3.17 -7.06
C THR A 33 14.22 2.52 -5.87
N ILE A 34 13.64 1.49 -5.27
CA ILE A 34 14.16 0.88 -4.03
C ILE A 34 14.48 -0.61 -4.17
N LEU A 35 13.83 -1.32 -5.09
CA LEU A 35 14.06 -2.75 -5.26
C LEU A 35 15.38 -2.99 -5.99
N ASP A 36 16.21 -3.87 -5.41
CA ASP A 36 17.43 -4.34 -6.03
C ASP A 36 17.13 -5.17 -7.28
N GLN A 37 17.99 -5.09 -8.31
CA GLN A 37 17.82 -5.82 -9.58
C GLN A 37 17.84 -7.36 -9.42
N SER A 38 18.36 -7.87 -8.32
CA SER A 38 18.32 -9.28 -7.99
C SER A 38 16.97 -9.75 -7.44
N ILE A 39 15.99 -8.85 -7.28
CA ILE A 39 14.61 -9.15 -6.86
C ILE A 39 13.72 -9.15 -8.09
N SER A 40 13.08 -10.28 -8.35
CA SER A 40 12.02 -10.36 -9.37
C SER A 40 10.71 -9.86 -8.79
N ILE A 41 10.04 -8.97 -9.50
CA ILE A 41 8.68 -8.56 -9.16
C ILE A 41 7.75 -8.77 -10.36
N ASN A 42 6.67 -9.49 -10.13
CA ASN A 42 5.62 -9.74 -11.12
C ASN A 42 4.37 -8.97 -10.71
N HIS A 43 3.77 -8.27 -11.66
CA HIS A 43 2.57 -7.47 -11.41
C HIS A 43 1.34 -8.13 -12.01
N SER A 44 0.24 -8.03 -11.33
CA SER A 44 -1.10 -8.25 -11.83
C SER A 44 -1.97 -7.05 -11.50
N ARG A 45 -3.00 -6.78 -12.32
CA ARG A 45 -3.92 -5.69 -12.03
C ARG A 45 -5.29 -6.23 -11.66
N ILE A 46 -5.88 -5.61 -10.63
CA ILE A 46 -7.25 -5.88 -10.21
C ILE A 46 -8.15 -4.77 -10.72
N TYR A 47 -9.31 -5.15 -11.27
CA TYR A 47 -10.32 -4.17 -11.66
C TYR A 47 -10.83 -3.40 -10.44
N CYS A 48 -10.94 -2.09 -10.58
CA CYS A 48 -11.54 -1.19 -9.60
C CYS A 48 -12.29 -0.06 -10.31
N ASP A 49 -13.31 0.46 -9.66
CA ASP A 49 -13.97 1.69 -10.12
C ASP A 49 -13.04 2.88 -9.86
N ASN A 50 -13.07 3.89 -10.76
CA ASN A 50 -12.31 5.12 -10.55
C ASN A 50 -12.83 5.94 -9.35
N ILE A 51 -14.13 5.81 -9.04
CA ILE A 51 -14.72 6.47 -7.89
C ILE A 51 -14.46 5.64 -6.63
N VAL A 52 -13.69 6.21 -5.74
CA VAL A 52 -13.28 5.57 -4.49
C VAL A 52 -14.37 5.74 -3.43
N SER A 53 -15.05 4.64 -3.13
CA SER A 53 -16.05 4.54 -2.07
C SER A 53 -15.90 3.21 -1.33
N ASN A 54 -16.41 3.12 -0.10
CA ASN A 54 -16.37 1.86 0.66
C ASN A 54 -17.07 0.71 -0.08
N GLU A 55 -18.13 1.01 -0.83
CA GLU A 55 -18.87 0.03 -1.63
C GLU A 55 -17.99 -0.50 -2.78
N ASN A 56 -17.43 0.39 -3.61
CA ASN A 56 -16.57 0.02 -4.73
C ASN A 56 -15.31 -0.71 -4.27
N LEU A 57 -14.71 -0.28 -3.15
CA LEU A 57 -13.57 -0.95 -2.53
C LEU A 57 -13.92 -2.38 -2.09
N GLY A 58 -15.11 -2.60 -1.53
CA GLY A 58 -15.59 -3.92 -1.14
C GLY A 58 -15.81 -4.87 -2.31
N LEU A 59 -16.21 -4.36 -3.48
CA LEU A 59 -16.42 -5.18 -4.68
C LEU A 59 -15.13 -5.85 -5.18
N MET A 60 -13.96 -5.27 -4.91
CA MET A 60 -12.67 -5.86 -5.29
C MET A 60 -12.40 -7.22 -4.61
N GLU A 61 -13.08 -7.54 -3.50
CA GLU A 61 -12.99 -8.88 -2.89
C GLU A 61 -13.32 -9.99 -3.90
N LYS A 62 -14.30 -9.77 -4.77
CA LYS A 62 -14.75 -10.75 -5.76
C LYS A 62 -13.76 -10.88 -6.93
N GLU A 63 -13.06 -9.80 -7.27
CA GLU A 63 -12.10 -9.74 -8.36
C GLU A 63 -10.72 -10.30 -7.96
N LEU A 64 -10.40 -10.29 -6.67
CA LEU A 64 -9.07 -10.63 -6.16
C LEU A 64 -8.59 -12.06 -6.54
N PRO A 65 -9.42 -13.11 -6.53
CA PRO A 65 -8.99 -14.45 -6.98
C PRO A 65 -8.56 -14.48 -8.45
N ALA A 66 -9.29 -13.78 -9.33
CA ALA A 66 -8.96 -13.70 -10.75
C ALA A 66 -7.67 -12.91 -10.98
N ALA A 67 -7.51 -11.77 -10.33
CA ALA A 67 -6.28 -10.97 -10.39
C ALA A 67 -5.07 -11.75 -9.85
N SER A 68 -5.23 -12.48 -8.75
CA SER A 68 -4.19 -13.34 -8.18
C SER A 68 -3.77 -14.45 -9.15
N ALA A 69 -4.72 -15.05 -9.88
CA ALA A 69 -4.47 -16.12 -10.85
C ALA A 69 -3.70 -15.66 -12.10
N LEU A 70 -3.65 -14.34 -12.37
CA LEU A 70 -2.87 -13.76 -13.48
C LEU A 70 -1.38 -13.63 -13.15
N LEU A 71 -0.99 -13.72 -11.89
CA LEU A 71 0.43 -13.82 -11.54
C LEU A 71 0.98 -15.16 -12.07
N PRO A 72 2.22 -15.20 -12.60
CA PRO A 72 2.86 -16.43 -13.02
C PRO A 72 2.75 -17.58 -12.00
N ASP A 73 2.63 -18.80 -12.48
CA ASP A 73 2.51 -20.00 -11.63
C ASP A 73 3.91 -20.44 -11.16
N ILE A 74 4.49 -19.63 -10.27
CA ILE A 74 5.81 -19.84 -9.66
C ILE A 74 5.69 -19.72 -8.14
N GLN A 75 6.74 -20.13 -7.43
CA GLN A 75 6.81 -19.90 -5.99
C GLN A 75 7.19 -18.45 -5.73
N TYR A 76 6.38 -17.75 -4.94
CA TYR A 76 6.64 -16.41 -4.45
C TYR A 76 7.10 -16.43 -3.00
N ASP A 77 8.07 -15.58 -2.66
CA ASP A 77 8.45 -15.31 -1.28
C ASP A 77 7.38 -14.44 -0.59
N SER A 78 6.87 -13.44 -1.32
CA SER A 78 5.78 -12.60 -0.85
C SER A 78 4.86 -12.13 -1.98
N ILE A 79 3.58 -11.94 -1.66
CA ILE A 79 2.61 -11.30 -2.55
C ILE A 79 1.96 -10.14 -1.81
N GLY A 80 2.06 -8.94 -2.37
CA GLY A 80 1.42 -7.73 -1.89
C GLY A 80 0.09 -7.45 -2.60
N TYR A 81 -0.95 -7.12 -1.83
CA TYR A 81 -2.17 -6.50 -2.36
C TYR A 81 -2.07 -4.99 -2.17
N ALA A 82 -1.82 -4.26 -3.25
CA ALA A 82 -1.45 -2.85 -3.22
C ALA A 82 -2.67 -1.91 -3.22
N CYS A 83 -3.46 -1.93 -2.15
CA CYS A 83 -4.52 -0.96 -1.91
C CYS A 83 -4.78 -0.78 -0.42
N THR A 84 -4.48 0.39 0.13
CA THR A 84 -4.66 0.68 1.56
C THR A 84 -6.13 0.66 1.96
N SER A 85 -6.94 1.43 1.24
CA SER A 85 -8.38 1.56 1.54
C SER A 85 -9.12 0.24 1.26
N GLY A 86 -8.79 -0.45 0.16
CA GLY A 86 -9.35 -1.77 -0.14
C GLY A 86 -9.02 -2.80 0.95
N ALA A 87 -7.76 -2.83 1.42
CA ALA A 87 -7.36 -3.71 2.50
C ALA A 87 -8.05 -3.38 3.84
N THR A 88 -8.34 -2.10 4.08
CA THR A 88 -9.10 -1.67 5.26
C THR A 88 -10.55 -2.18 5.22
N VAL A 89 -11.18 -2.16 4.05
CA VAL A 89 -12.59 -2.56 3.87
C VAL A 89 -12.75 -4.08 3.81
N ILE A 90 -11.91 -4.77 3.02
CA ILE A 90 -11.97 -6.23 2.81
C ILE A 90 -11.43 -6.98 4.02
N GLY A 91 -10.38 -6.46 4.62
CA GLY A 91 -9.63 -7.08 5.73
C GLY A 91 -8.45 -7.93 5.26
N SER A 92 -7.30 -7.71 5.91
CA SER A 92 -6.02 -8.35 5.56
C SER A 92 -6.08 -9.89 5.56
N ASP A 93 -6.75 -10.49 6.53
CA ASP A 93 -6.86 -11.96 6.63
C ASP A 93 -7.71 -12.54 5.50
N LYS A 94 -8.73 -11.83 5.07
CA LYS A 94 -9.56 -12.23 3.93
C LYS A 94 -8.78 -12.16 2.62
N ILE A 95 -8.00 -11.07 2.43
CA ILE A 95 -7.10 -10.91 1.28
C ILE A 95 -6.11 -12.06 1.22
N GLU A 96 -5.44 -12.35 2.31
CA GLU A 96 -4.50 -13.47 2.42
C GLU A 96 -5.15 -14.82 2.07
N SER A 97 -6.33 -15.08 2.62
CA SER A 97 -7.10 -16.29 2.33
C SER A 97 -7.44 -16.44 0.84
N LEU A 98 -7.79 -15.32 0.18
CA LEU A 98 -8.16 -15.33 -1.25
C LEU A 98 -6.95 -15.56 -2.15
N ILE A 99 -5.82 -14.91 -1.88
CA ILE A 99 -4.57 -15.07 -2.63
C ILE A 99 -4.00 -16.47 -2.44
N ASN A 100 -4.02 -16.99 -1.22
CA ASN A 100 -3.48 -18.31 -0.89
C ASN A 100 -4.28 -19.47 -1.46
N LYS A 101 -5.47 -19.26 -2.03
CA LYS A 101 -6.15 -20.29 -2.83
C LYS A 101 -5.31 -20.73 -4.05
N LYS A 102 -4.58 -19.80 -4.65
CA LYS A 102 -3.70 -20.07 -5.81
C LYS A 102 -2.23 -20.20 -5.39
N HIS A 103 -1.74 -19.31 -4.53
CA HIS A 103 -0.33 -19.19 -4.14
C HIS A 103 -0.11 -19.61 -2.68
N LYS A 104 -0.27 -20.90 -2.39
CA LYS A 104 -0.39 -21.47 -1.02
C LYS A 104 0.80 -21.22 -0.10
N SER A 105 1.99 -20.96 -0.61
CA SER A 105 3.22 -20.84 0.18
C SER A 105 3.73 -19.40 0.27
N ALA A 106 3.07 -18.45 -0.38
CA ALA A 106 3.50 -17.06 -0.35
C ALA A 106 3.15 -16.38 0.99
N PHE A 107 4.05 -15.59 1.51
CA PHE A 107 3.70 -14.61 2.55
C PHE A 107 2.85 -13.51 1.91
N VAL A 108 1.64 -13.29 2.43
CA VAL A 108 0.74 -12.26 1.88
C VAL A 108 0.69 -11.05 2.79
N THR A 109 0.84 -9.88 2.20
CA THR A 109 0.76 -8.60 2.91
C THR A 109 -0.07 -7.57 2.16
N ASP A 110 -0.38 -6.48 2.83
CA ASP A 110 -1.06 -5.30 2.29
C ASP A 110 -0.58 -4.05 3.04
N PRO A 111 -0.83 -2.83 2.52
CA PRO A 111 -0.31 -1.61 3.11
C PRO A 111 -0.76 -1.39 4.56
N ILE A 112 -2.03 -1.69 4.90
CA ILE A 112 -2.50 -1.42 6.27
C ILE A 112 -1.93 -2.41 7.29
N ARG A 113 -1.75 -3.67 6.92
CA ARG A 113 -1.02 -4.66 7.74
C ARG A 113 0.42 -4.22 7.94
N ALA A 114 1.09 -3.83 6.88
CA ALA A 114 2.49 -3.40 6.90
C ALA A 114 2.70 -2.11 7.72
N VAL A 115 1.84 -1.10 7.55
CA VAL A 115 1.87 0.15 8.33
C VAL A 115 1.69 -0.12 9.83
N LYS A 116 0.71 -0.95 10.21
CA LYS A 116 0.52 -1.33 11.63
C LYS A 116 1.76 -2.00 12.20
N LYS A 117 2.41 -2.87 11.43
CA LYS A 117 3.66 -3.52 11.84
C LYS A 117 4.80 -2.52 11.98
N ALA A 118 4.99 -1.63 11.00
CA ALA A 118 6.03 -0.61 11.01
C ALA A 118 5.89 0.34 12.20
N MET A 119 4.68 0.91 12.41
CA MET A 119 4.41 1.80 13.54
C MET A 119 4.63 1.11 14.89
N SER A 120 4.20 -0.15 15.03
CA SER A 120 4.43 -0.93 16.25
C SER A 120 5.92 -1.22 16.49
N THR A 121 6.69 -1.48 15.44
CA THR A 121 8.14 -1.70 15.53
C THR A 121 8.88 -0.43 15.97
N LEU A 122 8.41 0.74 15.53
CA LEU A 122 8.93 2.05 15.95
C LEU A 122 8.45 2.49 17.35
N GLY A 123 7.55 1.73 17.97
CA GLY A 123 6.94 2.10 19.26
C GLY A 123 5.91 3.23 19.17
N CYS A 124 5.50 3.63 17.95
CA CYS A 124 4.55 4.71 17.73
C CYS A 124 3.11 4.20 17.86
N ARG A 125 2.33 4.82 18.74
CA ARG A 125 0.90 4.56 18.93
C ARG A 125 0.04 5.78 18.62
N LYS A 126 0.54 6.97 18.89
CA LYS A 126 -0.12 8.23 18.61
C LYS A 126 0.33 8.73 17.24
N ILE A 127 -0.48 8.48 16.23
CA ILE A 127 -0.16 8.82 14.84
C ILE A 127 -1.20 9.76 14.27
N ASN A 128 -0.75 10.71 13.48
CA ASN A 128 -1.63 11.51 12.64
C ASN A 128 -1.49 11.04 11.19
N PHE A 129 -2.48 11.31 10.34
CA PHE A 129 -2.37 10.84 8.97
C PHE A 129 -2.92 11.80 7.92
N VAL A 130 -2.41 11.63 6.69
CA VAL A 130 -2.88 12.25 5.47
C VAL A 130 -3.55 11.20 4.61
N SER A 131 -4.73 11.51 4.08
CA SER A 131 -5.48 10.68 3.13
C SER A 131 -5.89 11.51 1.91
N PRO A 132 -5.81 11.00 0.68
CA PRO A 132 -6.35 11.73 -0.45
C PRO A 132 -7.88 11.71 -0.52
N TYR A 133 -8.54 10.73 0.08
CA TYR A 133 -9.93 10.40 -0.16
C TYR A 133 -10.93 11.16 0.70
N GLN A 134 -12.21 11.06 0.30
CA GLN A 134 -13.35 11.64 1.03
C GLN A 134 -13.49 11.08 2.45
N GLU A 135 -14.19 11.83 3.31
CA GLU A 135 -14.32 11.52 4.74
C GLU A 135 -14.89 10.11 5.01
N SER A 136 -15.80 9.61 4.18
CA SER A 136 -16.37 8.26 4.36
C SER A 136 -15.31 7.16 4.30
N VAL A 137 -14.36 7.26 3.36
CA VAL A 137 -13.23 6.32 3.20
C VAL A 137 -12.17 6.57 4.27
N THR A 138 -11.85 7.84 4.52
CA THR A 138 -10.89 8.25 5.54
C THR A 138 -11.33 7.84 6.94
N LYS A 139 -12.63 7.94 7.23
CA LYS A 139 -13.21 7.47 8.50
C LYS A 139 -13.05 5.96 8.68
N SER A 140 -13.27 5.16 7.64
CA SER A 140 -13.10 3.71 7.73
C SER A 140 -11.66 3.33 8.08
N LEU A 141 -10.67 4.01 7.50
CA LEU A 141 -9.26 3.84 7.83
C LEU A 141 -8.97 4.24 9.28
N ARG A 142 -9.47 5.41 9.73
CA ARG A 142 -9.31 5.87 11.12
C ARG A 142 -9.90 4.88 12.12
N ASP A 143 -11.14 4.42 11.87
CA ASP A 143 -11.82 3.48 12.74
C ASP A 143 -11.04 2.14 12.81
N HIS A 144 -10.51 1.67 11.67
CA HIS A 144 -9.66 0.47 11.63
C HIS A 144 -8.39 0.63 12.47
N LEU A 145 -7.71 1.77 12.36
CA LEU A 145 -6.50 2.06 13.15
C LEU A 145 -6.83 2.16 14.65
N HIS A 146 -7.92 2.82 15.02
CA HIS A 146 -8.39 2.85 16.42
C HIS A 146 -8.70 1.45 16.98
N ALA A 147 -9.38 0.60 16.21
CA ALA A 147 -9.65 -0.78 16.60
C ALA A 147 -8.36 -1.62 16.79
N ASN A 148 -7.24 -1.18 16.22
CA ASN A 148 -5.92 -1.79 16.37
C ASN A 148 -5.01 -1.04 17.37
N ASN A 149 -5.59 -0.27 18.30
CA ASN A 149 -4.91 0.43 19.39
C ASN A 149 -3.96 1.56 18.93
N PHE A 150 -4.22 2.17 17.78
CA PHE A 150 -3.58 3.43 17.40
C PHE A 150 -4.47 4.61 17.80
N ILE A 151 -3.86 5.72 18.20
CA ILE A 151 -4.54 6.94 18.59
C ILE A 151 -4.36 7.95 17.46
N ILE A 152 -5.47 8.33 16.83
CA ILE A 152 -5.50 9.33 15.77
C ILE A 152 -6.19 10.58 16.32
N GLN A 153 -5.45 11.67 16.43
CA GLN A 153 -6.00 12.96 16.92
C GLN A 153 -6.28 13.92 15.77
N ASN A 154 -5.41 13.94 14.77
CA ASN A 154 -5.51 14.85 13.64
C ASN A 154 -5.34 14.09 12.33
N GLN A 155 -6.07 14.54 11.32
CA GLN A 155 -5.96 14.04 9.96
C GLN A 155 -6.17 15.18 8.98
N ILE A 156 -5.58 15.05 7.81
CA ILE A 156 -5.84 15.91 6.65
C ILE A 156 -6.32 15.03 5.50
N SER A 157 -7.36 15.46 4.81
CA SER A 157 -7.86 14.82 3.59
C SER A 157 -7.89 15.82 2.46
N PHE A 158 -7.47 15.39 1.25
CA PHE A 158 -7.65 16.17 0.02
C PHE A 158 -9.08 16.11 -0.50
N ASN A 159 -9.93 15.26 0.08
CA ASN A 159 -11.35 15.07 -0.27
C ASN A 159 -11.56 14.70 -1.75
N GLU A 160 -10.61 13.95 -2.33
CA GLU A 160 -10.70 13.50 -3.72
C GLU A 160 -11.46 12.18 -3.82
N SER A 161 -12.30 12.05 -4.82
CA SER A 161 -13.07 10.84 -5.11
C SER A 161 -12.59 10.07 -6.33
N ASP A 162 -11.91 10.74 -7.27
CA ASP A 162 -11.38 10.12 -8.48
C ASP A 162 -9.92 9.71 -8.28
N ASP A 163 -9.65 8.40 -8.32
CA ASP A 163 -8.31 7.85 -8.10
C ASP A 163 -7.29 8.33 -9.15
N LYS A 164 -7.72 8.72 -10.35
CA LYS A 164 -6.84 9.30 -11.36
C LYS A 164 -6.28 10.66 -10.93
N ASN A 165 -7.08 11.44 -10.21
CA ASN A 165 -6.65 12.73 -9.68
C ASN A 165 -5.66 12.55 -8.52
N VAL A 166 -5.82 11.48 -7.72
CA VAL A 166 -4.91 11.17 -6.62
C VAL A 166 -3.46 11.06 -7.09
N ALA A 167 -3.21 10.35 -8.19
CA ALA A 167 -1.86 10.22 -8.79
C ALA A 167 -1.27 11.57 -9.24
N ARG A 168 -2.09 12.61 -9.37
CA ARG A 168 -1.72 13.96 -9.84
C ARG A 168 -1.58 14.98 -8.73
N ILE A 169 -1.91 14.63 -7.50
CA ILE A 169 -1.62 15.48 -6.33
C ILE A 169 -0.12 15.78 -6.32
N SER A 170 0.24 17.04 -6.18
CA SER A 170 1.63 17.44 -6.28
C SER A 170 2.45 16.99 -5.06
N ASP A 171 3.74 16.76 -5.26
CA ASP A 171 4.69 16.47 -4.17
C ASP A 171 4.67 17.62 -3.13
N LYS A 172 4.51 18.86 -3.60
CA LYS A 172 4.42 20.05 -2.73
C LYS A 172 3.20 20.00 -1.82
N ASP A 173 2.01 19.78 -2.37
CA ASP A 173 0.77 19.75 -1.58
C ASP A 173 0.79 18.57 -0.58
N SER A 174 1.32 17.42 -1.00
CA SER A 174 1.50 16.26 -0.13
C SER A 174 2.47 16.57 1.01
N LEU A 175 3.60 17.22 0.74
CA LEU A 175 4.56 17.62 1.76
C LEU A 175 3.96 18.65 2.74
N GLU A 176 3.25 19.66 2.24
CA GLU A 176 2.58 20.67 3.07
C GLU A 176 1.57 20.02 4.02
N ALA A 177 0.74 19.09 3.53
CA ALA A 177 -0.22 18.36 4.36
C ALA A 177 0.46 17.49 5.44
N ILE A 178 1.56 16.82 5.09
CA ILE A 178 2.37 16.05 6.06
C ILE A 178 2.92 16.96 7.15
N LEU A 179 3.50 18.10 6.77
CA LEU A 179 4.08 19.04 7.72
C LEU A 179 3.03 19.69 8.61
N GLU A 180 1.86 20.01 8.07
CA GLU A 180 0.75 20.56 8.84
C GLU A 180 0.28 19.58 9.91
N VAL A 181 -0.03 18.34 9.53
CA VAL A 181 -0.54 17.34 10.46
C VAL A 181 0.55 16.82 11.42
N GLY A 182 1.81 16.79 10.97
CA GLY A 182 2.95 16.31 11.74
C GLY A 182 3.45 17.29 12.80
N LYS A 183 3.19 18.60 12.63
CA LYS A 183 3.45 19.62 13.67
C LYS A 183 2.53 19.50 14.87
N GLN A 184 1.38 18.85 14.69
CA GLN A 184 0.46 18.56 15.78
C GLN A 184 1.04 17.46 16.70
N ASP A 185 0.38 17.26 17.83
CA ASP A 185 0.81 16.25 18.79
C ASP A 185 0.63 14.82 18.23
N CYS A 186 1.76 14.21 17.82
CA CYS A 186 1.85 12.82 17.34
C CYS A 186 3.29 12.32 17.45
N GLU A 187 3.44 11.00 17.46
CA GLU A 187 4.73 10.30 17.46
C GLU A 187 5.23 10.02 16.03
N ALA A 188 4.30 9.87 15.08
CA ALA A 188 4.61 9.63 13.68
C ALA A 188 3.48 10.14 12.76
N VAL A 189 3.78 10.29 11.47
CA VAL A 189 2.80 10.60 10.43
C VAL A 189 2.66 9.42 9.47
N PHE A 190 1.43 9.05 9.15
CA PHE A 190 1.11 8.08 8.12
C PHE A 190 0.55 8.76 6.88
N ILE A 191 1.08 8.43 5.69
CA ILE A 191 0.54 8.87 4.40
C ILE A 191 -0.15 7.69 3.74
N SER A 192 -1.47 7.78 3.70
CA SER A 192 -2.32 6.70 3.19
C SER A 192 -2.55 6.85 1.69
N CYS A 193 -2.44 5.80 0.98
CA CYS A 193 -2.75 5.53 -0.43
C CYS A 193 -1.52 5.06 -1.23
N THR A 194 -1.72 4.03 -2.05
CA THR A 194 -0.66 3.50 -2.92
C THR A 194 -0.48 4.33 -4.19
N ASN A 195 -1.54 5.03 -4.63
CA ASN A 195 -1.52 5.88 -5.81
C ASN A 195 -1.05 7.31 -5.54
N LEU A 196 -0.73 7.67 -4.29
CA LEU A 196 -0.17 8.96 -3.91
C LEU A 196 1.36 8.91 -3.91
N LYS A 197 2.01 9.83 -4.62
CA LYS A 197 3.48 9.92 -4.70
C LYS A 197 4.06 10.37 -3.37
N THR A 198 5.05 9.63 -2.84
CA THR A 198 5.53 9.87 -1.48
C THR A 198 7.04 9.77 -1.32
N PHE A 199 7.73 8.91 -2.05
CA PHE A 199 9.14 8.59 -1.79
C PHE A 199 10.08 9.78 -1.86
N LYS A 200 9.80 10.76 -2.71
CA LYS A 200 10.65 11.95 -2.84
C LYS A 200 10.57 12.90 -1.66
N ILE A 201 9.45 12.89 -0.93
CA ILE A 201 9.15 13.88 0.10
C ILE A 201 9.31 13.37 1.54
N ILE A 202 9.32 12.05 1.75
CA ILE A 202 9.41 11.43 3.09
C ILE A 202 10.65 11.92 3.83
N ASN A 203 11.84 11.80 3.24
CA ASN A 203 13.09 12.19 3.89
C ASN A 203 13.15 13.68 4.27
N GLU A 204 12.56 14.55 3.46
CA GLU A 204 12.45 15.98 3.76
C GLU A 204 11.49 16.22 4.91
N ALA A 205 10.33 15.59 4.87
CA ALA A 205 9.32 15.71 5.92
C ALA A 205 9.87 15.23 7.28
N GLU A 206 10.54 14.09 7.32
CA GLU A 206 11.17 13.55 8.54
C GLU A 206 12.22 14.47 9.13
N LYS A 207 13.08 15.07 8.28
CA LYS A 207 14.08 16.05 8.72
C LYS A 207 13.45 17.29 9.36
N ILE A 208 12.37 17.79 8.78
CA ILE A 208 11.67 18.98 9.28
C ILE A 208 10.91 18.68 10.57
N LEU A 209 10.21 17.54 10.61
CA LEU A 209 9.36 17.17 11.74
C LEU A 209 10.13 16.54 12.91
N ASN A 210 11.32 16.01 12.64
CA ASN A 210 12.05 15.13 13.56
C ASN A 210 11.17 13.98 14.11
N LYS A 211 10.36 13.40 13.25
CA LYS A 211 9.43 12.29 13.52
C LYS A 211 9.40 11.34 12.34
N PRO A 212 9.14 10.05 12.55
CA PRO A 212 8.92 9.09 11.45
C PRO A 212 7.74 9.50 10.57
N VAL A 213 7.94 9.38 9.26
CA VAL A 213 6.89 9.56 8.24
C VAL A 213 6.84 8.30 7.40
N ILE A 214 5.74 7.58 7.44
CA ILE A 214 5.58 6.29 6.76
C ILE A 214 4.47 6.39 5.72
N SER A 215 4.78 6.01 4.48
CA SER A 215 3.76 5.87 3.44
C SER A 215 3.28 4.44 3.28
N SER A 216 2.12 4.28 2.63
CA SER A 216 1.59 2.97 2.24
C SER A 216 2.60 2.19 1.40
N ASN A 217 3.24 2.84 0.42
CA ASN A 217 4.18 2.22 -0.50
C ASN A 217 5.50 1.83 0.18
N GLN A 218 6.01 2.70 1.08
CA GLN A 218 7.20 2.38 1.86
C GLN A 218 6.96 1.20 2.82
N ALA A 219 5.79 1.15 3.45
CA ALA A 219 5.50 0.11 4.42
C ALA A 219 5.38 -1.29 3.81
N ILE A 220 4.80 -1.38 2.58
CA ILE A 220 4.59 -2.67 1.90
C ILE A 220 5.83 -3.15 1.13
N SER A 221 6.79 -2.25 0.85
CA SER A 221 8.04 -2.55 0.14
C SER A 221 9.05 -3.24 1.03
#